data_3cc3c4e9bdc9a707aa4859c86bea1b20
#
_entry.id   3cc3c4e9bdc9a707aa4859c86bea1b20
#
_cell.length_a   1.000
_cell.length_b   1.000
_cell.length_c   1.000
_cell.angle_alpha   90.00
_cell.angle_beta   90.00
_cell.angle_gamma   90.00
#
_symmetry.space_group_name_H-M   'P 1'
#
loop_
_entity.id
_entity.type
_entity.pdbx_description
1 polymer ?
#
loop_
_entity_poly.entity_id
_entity_poly.type
_entity_poly.pdbx_seq_one_letter_code
_entity_poly.pdbx_strand_id
1 'polypeptide(L)'
;MAIKIGINGFGRIGRIVFRAAQHRDDIEVVGINDLIDVEYMAYMLKYDSTHGRFDGTVEVKDGNLVVNGKTIRVTAERDPANLNWGAIGVDIAVEATGLFLTDETARKHITAGAKKVVLTGPSKDATPMFVNGVNFDKYAGQDIVSNASCTTNCLAPLAKVIHNKFGIKDGLMTTVHATTATQKTVDGPSAKDWRGGRGASQNIIPSSTGAAKAVGKVLPALNGKLTGMAFRVPTANVSVVDLTVNLEKPATYAEICAEIKRASENEMKGVLGYTEDAVVSTDFNGAVETSVFDAAAGIALTDTFVKLVSWYDNETGYSNKVLDLVAHVYNYKG
;
A
#
# COMPACT_ATOMS: atom_id res chain seq x y z
N MET A 1 9.75 8.63 -22.63
CA MET A 1 9.56 7.16 -22.73
C MET A 1 8.93 6.69 -21.44
N ALA A 2 7.96 5.78 -21.52
CA ALA A 2 7.33 5.21 -20.33
C ALA A 2 8.32 4.36 -19.53
N ILE A 3 8.18 4.35 -18.22
CA ILE A 3 8.96 3.54 -17.28
C ILE A 3 8.53 2.08 -17.44
N LYS A 4 9.44 1.21 -17.81
CA LYS A 4 9.16 -0.21 -17.99
C LYS A 4 9.24 -0.93 -16.66
N ILE A 5 8.13 -1.50 -16.21
CA ILE A 5 8.10 -2.29 -14.98
C ILE A 5 7.86 -3.77 -15.23
N GLY A 6 8.50 -4.60 -14.39
CA GLY A 6 8.20 -6.03 -14.25
C GLY A 6 7.54 -6.29 -12.91
N ILE A 7 6.47 -7.07 -12.87
CA ILE A 7 5.75 -7.41 -11.63
C ILE A 7 6.07 -8.86 -11.25
N ASN A 8 6.62 -9.06 -10.06
CA ASN A 8 6.84 -10.38 -9.48
C ASN A 8 5.75 -10.67 -8.43
N GLY A 9 4.90 -11.64 -8.71
CA GLY A 9 3.70 -11.97 -7.94
C GLY A 9 2.44 -11.28 -8.49
N PHE A 10 1.50 -12.07 -8.96
CA PHE A 10 0.23 -11.60 -9.54
C PHE A 10 -0.96 -11.91 -8.63
N GLY A 11 -0.72 -11.84 -7.31
CA GLY A 11 -1.74 -11.86 -6.26
C GLY A 11 -2.60 -10.59 -6.26
N ARG A 12 -3.31 -10.30 -5.16
CA ARG A 12 -4.16 -9.10 -5.07
C ARG A 12 -3.41 -7.83 -5.48
N ILE A 13 -2.31 -7.52 -4.80
CA ILE A 13 -1.59 -6.26 -5.01
C ILE A 13 -0.96 -6.21 -6.40
N GLY A 14 -0.30 -7.27 -6.87
CA GLY A 14 0.29 -7.30 -8.22
C GLY A 14 -0.74 -7.03 -9.32
N ARG A 15 -1.96 -7.62 -9.21
CA ARG A 15 -3.05 -7.37 -10.16
C ARG A 15 -3.61 -5.95 -10.08
N ILE A 16 -3.75 -5.37 -8.88
CA ILE A 16 -4.26 -4.00 -8.74
C ILE A 16 -3.21 -2.99 -9.18
N VAL A 17 -1.91 -3.21 -8.90
CA VAL A 17 -0.81 -2.42 -9.49
C VAL A 17 -0.87 -2.47 -11.01
N PHE A 18 -1.08 -3.68 -11.60
CA PHE A 18 -1.24 -3.82 -13.04
C PHE A 18 -2.43 -3.01 -13.57
N ARG A 19 -3.61 -3.14 -12.95
CA ARG A 19 -4.81 -2.38 -13.33
C ARG A 19 -4.60 -0.87 -13.22
N ALA A 20 -4.00 -0.40 -12.14
CA ALA A 20 -3.69 1.01 -11.93
C ALA A 20 -2.70 1.53 -12.99
N ALA A 21 -1.71 0.73 -13.39
CA ALA A 21 -0.75 1.09 -14.43
C ALA A 21 -1.40 1.31 -15.81
N GLN A 22 -2.57 0.67 -16.09
CA GLN A 22 -3.27 0.88 -17.35
C GLN A 22 -3.87 2.30 -17.49
N HIS A 23 -3.97 3.05 -16.40
CA HIS A 23 -4.44 4.44 -16.37
C HIS A 23 -3.27 5.44 -16.25
N ARG A 24 -2.03 4.99 -16.50
CA ARG A 24 -0.81 5.79 -16.41
C ARG A 24 -0.09 5.82 -17.76
N ASP A 25 0.16 7.01 -18.29
CA ASP A 25 0.90 7.19 -19.55
C ASP A 25 2.42 7.13 -19.33
N ASP A 26 2.86 7.30 -18.10
CA ASP A 26 4.29 7.32 -17.72
C ASP A 26 4.84 5.94 -17.35
N ILE A 27 3.99 4.90 -17.22
CA ILE A 27 4.38 3.54 -16.80
C ILE A 27 3.86 2.49 -17.79
N GLU A 28 4.69 1.50 -18.09
CA GLU A 28 4.36 0.36 -18.93
C GLU A 28 4.74 -0.95 -18.24
N VAL A 29 3.78 -1.87 -18.06
CA VAL A 29 4.07 -3.22 -17.59
C VAL A 29 4.51 -4.08 -18.78
N VAL A 30 5.76 -4.55 -18.77
CA VAL A 30 6.34 -5.33 -19.84
C VAL A 30 6.52 -6.81 -19.51
N GLY A 31 6.43 -7.19 -18.24
CA GLY A 31 6.56 -8.58 -17.79
C GLY A 31 5.86 -8.83 -16.46
N ILE A 32 5.38 -10.06 -16.29
CA ILE A 32 4.77 -10.57 -15.07
C ILE A 32 5.37 -11.95 -14.77
N ASN A 33 5.66 -12.19 -13.51
CA ASN A 33 6.03 -13.53 -13.02
C ASN A 33 5.04 -13.97 -11.94
N ASP A 34 4.50 -15.17 -12.09
CA ASP A 34 3.76 -15.88 -11.06
C ASP A 34 3.81 -17.40 -11.35
N LEU A 35 3.54 -18.24 -10.37
CA LEU A 35 3.59 -19.70 -10.50
C LEU A 35 2.29 -20.32 -10.99
N ILE A 36 1.28 -19.50 -11.27
CA ILE A 36 -0.02 -19.93 -11.78
C ILE A 36 0.01 -20.01 -13.32
N ASP A 37 -0.91 -20.77 -13.87
CA ASP A 37 -1.13 -20.88 -15.31
C ASP A 37 -1.54 -19.55 -15.93
N VAL A 38 -1.06 -19.24 -17.14
CA VAL A 38 -1.31 -17.97 -17.82
C VAL A 38 -2.79 -17.76 -18.18
N GLU A 39 -3.51 -18.83 -18.53
CA GLU A 39 -4.96 -18.75 -18.80
C GLU A 39 -5.73 -18.38 -17.52
N TYR A 40 -5.33 -18.97 -16.39
CA TYR A 40 -5.91 -18.61 -15.10
C TYR A 40 -5.51 -17.20 -14.67
N MET A 41 -4.30 -16.76 -14.97
CA MET A 41 -3.85 -15.38 -14.76
C MET A 41 -4.72 -14.40 -15.56
N ALA A 42 -5.01 -14.69 -16.84
CA ALA A 42 -5.91 -13.90 -17.66
C ALA A 42 -7.33 -13.85 -17.10
N TYR A 43 -7.84 -14.99 -16.62
CA TYR A 43 -9.15 -15.06 -15.95
C TYR A 43 -9.21 -14.17 -14.71
N MET A 44 -8.22 -14.25 -13.83
CA MET A 44 -8.15 -13.44 -12.61
C MET A 44 -7.95 -11.95 -12.89
N LEU A 45 -7.34 -11.58 -14.01
CA LEU A 45 -7.25 -10.19 -14.41
C LEU A 45 -8.59 -9.66 -14.92
N LYS A 46 -9.32 -10.48 -15.71
CA LYS A 46 -10.63 -10.12 -16.25
C LYS A 46 -11.69 -9.90 -15.17
N TYR A 47 -11.69 -10.73 -14.12
CA TYR A 47 -12.76 -10.79 -13.15
C TYR A 47 -12.20 -10.56 -11.73
N ASP A 48 -12.76 -9.60 -11.04
CA ASP A 48 -12.43 -9.30 -9.66
C ASP A 48 -13.71 -9.03 -8.86
N SER A 49 -13.88 -9.75 -7.75
CA SER A 49 -15.09 -9.64 -6.93
C SER A 49 -15.24 -8.30 -6.21
N THR A 50 -14.12 -7.59 -6.01
CA THR A 50 -14.09 -6.30 -5.30
C THR A 50 -14.09 -5.12 -6.28
N HIS A 51 -13.23 -5.20 -7.31
CA HIS A 51 -13.01 -4.10 -8.26
C HIS A 51 -13.71 -4.30 -9.62
N GLY A 52 -14.52 -5.35 -9.75
CA GLY A 52 -15.30 -5.60 -10.95
C GLY A 52 -14.46 -6.08 -12.14
N ARG A 53 -15.07 -6.06 -13.31
CA ARG A 53 -14.42 -6.47 -14.55
C ARG A 53 -13.31 -5.50 -14.92
N PHE A 54 -12.25 -6.06 -15.51
CA PHE A 54 -11.19 -5.25 -16.10
C PHE A 54 -11.74 -4.42 -17.28
N ASP A 55 -11.43 -3.14 -17.28
CA ASP A 55 -11.79 -2.23 -18.38
C ASP A 55 -10.76 -2.35 -19.50
N GLY A 56 -11.05 -3.24 -20.47
CA GLY A 56 -10.15 -3.51 -21.58
C GLY A 56 -10.19 -4.97 -22.05
N THR A 57 -9.32 -5.28 -23.02
CA THR A 57 -9.17 -6.63 -23.55
C THR A 57 -8.05 -7.39 -22.85
N VAL A 58 -8.28 -8.67 -22.59
CA VAL A 58 -7.28 -9.59 -22.04
C VAL A 58 -7.35 -10.89 -22.81
N GLU A 59 -6.27 -11.26 -23.45
CA GLU A 59 -6.13 -12.48 -24.25
C GLU A 59 -4.85 -13.20 -23.83
N VAL A 60 -4.75 -14.48 -24.18
CA VAL A 60 -3.52 -15.27 -24.08
C VAL A 60 -3.05 -15.62 -25.48
N LYS A 61 -1.78 -15.38 -25.77
CA LYS A 61 -1.15 -15.71 -27.03
C LYS A 61 0.30 -16.13 -26.80
N ASP A 62 0.68 -17.28 -27.34
CA ASP A 62 2.02 -17.84 -27.28
C ASP A 62 2.59 -17.87 -25.83
N GLY A 63 1.73 -18.25 -24.86
CA GLY A 63 2.10 -18.33 -23.44
C GLY A 63 2.28 -16.98 -22.73
N ASN A 64 1.89 -15.88 -23.36
CA ASN A 64 1.96 -14.53 -22.81
C ASN A 64 0.56 -13.89 -22.68
N LEU A 65 0.42 -12.87 -21.83
CA LEU A 65 -0.77 -12.05 -21.82
C LEU A 65 -0.70 -11.00 -22.94
N VAL A 66 -1.85 -10.78 -23.59
CA VAL A 66 -2.04 -9.64 -24.51
C VAL A 66 -3.15 -8.77 -23.90
N VAL A 67 -2.80 -7.61 -23.40
CA VAL A 67 -3.73 -6.69 -22.76
C VAL A 67 -3.79 -5.38 -23.54
N ASN A 68 -5.01 -5.00 -23.98
CA ASN A 68 -5.22 -3.83 -24.83
C ASN A 68 -4.29 -3.82 -26.07
N GLY A 69 -4.08 -5.01 -26.68
CA GLY A 69 -3.20 -5.19 -27.85
C GLY A 69 -1.69 -5.20 -27.54
N LYS A 70 -1.27 -5.00 -26.30
CA LYS A 70 0.15 -5.06 -25.91
C LYS A 70 0.50 -6.43 -25.33
N THR A 71 1.59 -7.02 -25.83
CA THR A 71 2.11 -8.30 -25.34
C THR A 71 2.93 -8.06 -24.05
N ILE A 72 2.63 -8.82 -23.01
CA ILE A 72 3.28 -8.80 -21.71
C ILE A 72 3.89 -10.17 -21.48
N ARG A 73 5.21 -10.22 -21.34
CA ARG A 73 5.91 -11.49 -21.09
C ARG A 73 5.46 -12.10 -19.76
N VAL A 74 5.09 -13.38 -19.80
CA VAL A 74 4.75 -14.15 -18.59
C VAL A 74 5.83 -15.19 -18.32
N THR A 75 6.24 -15.32 -17.06
CA THR A 75 7.18 -16.33 -16.58
C THR A 75 6.63 -17.03 -15.34
N ALA A 76 7.13 -18.23 -15.03
CA ALA A 76 6.76 -19.02 -13.85
C ALA A 76 8.00 -19.44 -13.05
N GLU A 77 8.85 -18.47 -12.70
CA GLU A 77 10.13 -18.67 -12.02
C GLU A 77 10.00 -18.51 -10.51
N ARG A 78 10.54 -19.46 -9.75
CA ARG A 78 10.57 -19.39 -8.28
C ARG A 78 11.67 -18.47 -7.75
N ASP A 79 12.83 -18.47 -8.42
CA ASP A 79 13.96 -17.63 -8.04
C ASP A 79 13.97 -16.36 -8.89
N PRO A 80 13.81 -15.16 -8.28
CA PRO A 80 13.82 -13.91 -9.03
C PRO A 80 15.09 -13.66 -9.83
N ALA A 81 16.21 -14.27 -9.48
CA ALA A 81 17.46 -14.17 -10.24
C ALA A 81 17.36 -14.70 -11.69
N ASN A 82 16.42 -15.61 -11.96
CA ASN A 82 16.21 -16.23 -13.26
C ASN A 82 15.19 -15.49 -14.14
N LEU A 83 14.61 -14.38 -13.67
CA LEU A 83 13.53 -13.68 -14.37
C LEU A 83 13.98 -12.98 -15.66
N ASN A 84 15.28 -12.79 -15.84
CA ASN A 84 15.85 -12.17 -17.04
C ASN A 84 15.13 -10.86 -17.43
N TRP A 85 14.96 -9.97 -16.45
CA TRP A 85 14.32 -8.66 -16.62
C TRP A 85 15.06 -7.78 -17.64
N GLY A 86 16.37 -7.93 -17.71
CA GLY A 86 17.20 -7.19 -18.67
C GLY A 86 16.82 -7.44 -20.12
N ALA A 87 16.40 -8.66 -20.49
CA ALA A 87 16.03 -9.01 -21.86
C ALA A 87 14.79 -8.27 -22.38
N ILE A 88 13.93 -7.79 -21.50
CA ILE A 88 12.74 -6.99 -21.85
C ILE A 88 12.85 -5.53 -21.40
N GLY A 89 14.04 -5.13 -20.92
CA GLY A 89 14.35 -3.74 -20.59
C GLY A 89 13.61 -3.21 -19.37
N VAL A 90 13.37 -4.05 -18.36
CA VAL A 90 12.73 -3.60 -17.11
C VAL A 90 13.60 -2.56 -16.41
N ASP A 91 13.04 -1.39 -16.17
CA ASP A 91 13.69 -0.36 -15.37
C ASP A 91 13.51 -0.65 -13.87
N ILE A 92 12.30 -0.96 -13.45
CA ILE A 92 11.98 -1.22 -12.04
C ILE A 92 11.19 -2.52 -11.90
N ALA A 93 11.68 -3.42 -11.05
CA ALA A 93 10.91 -4.59 -10.63
C ALA A 93 10.02 -4.23 -9.44
N VAL A 94 8.73 -4.54 -9.54
CA VAL A 94 7.74 -4.43 -8.46
C VAL A 94 7.62 -5.79 -7.80
N GLU A 95 8.12 -5.93 -6.58
CA GLU A 95 8.08 -7.18 -5.81
C GLU A 95 6.78 -7.26 -5.02
N ALA A 96 5.84 -8.09 -5.48
CA ALA A 96 4.48 -8.21 -4.95
C ALA A 96 4.15 -9.60 -4.41
N THR A 97 5.13 -10.50 -4.23
CA THR A 97 4.92 -11.83 -3.66
C THR A 97 4.80 -11.82 -2.13
N GLY A 98 5.38 -10.81 -1.46
CA GLY A 98 5.53 -10.76 -0.01
C GLY A 98 6.61 -11.71 0.55
N LEU A 99 7.40 -12.35 -0.32
CA LEU A 99 8.45 -13.30 0.08
C LEU A 99 9.83 -12.64 0.15
N PHE A 100 10.16 -11.78 -0.80
CA PHE A 100 11.49 -11.18 -0.98
C PHE A 100 11.53 -9.74 -0.44
N LEU A 101 11.40 -9.60 0.89
CA LEU A 101 11.24 -8.31 1.58
C LEU A 101 12.50 -7.84 2.33
N THR A 102 13.67 -8.33 1.94
CA THR A 102 14.98 -7.87 2.44
C THR A 102 15.85 -7.42 1.27
N ASP A 103 16.85 -6.58 1.51
CA ASP A 103 17.80 -6.17 0.46
C ASP A 103 18.41 -7.41 -0.22
N GLU A 104 18.93 -8.36 0.55
CA GLU A 104 19.55 -9.57 0.04
C GLU A 104 18.64 -10.33 -0.93
N THR A 105 17.39 -10.58 -0.51
CA THR A 105 16.46 -11.38 -1.31
C THR A 105 15.92 -10.62 -2.53
N ALA A 106 15.64 -9.33 -2.37
CA ALA A 106 15.14 -8.47 -3.46
C ALA A 106 16.23 -8.14 -4.49
N ARG A 107 17.51 -8.14 -4.10
CA ARG A 107 18.64 -7.90 -4.99
C ARG A 107 18.76 -8.91 -6.12
N LYS A 108 18.12 -10.07 -6.00
CA LYS A 108 17.96 -11.05 -7.07
C LYS A 108 17.28 -10.46 -8.32
N HIS A 109 16.39 -9.48 -8.15
CA HIS A 109 15.81 -8.77 -9.31
C HIS A 109 16.83 -7.91 -10.04
N ILE A 110 17.79 -7.31 -9.31
CA ILE A 110 18.92 -6.59 -9.92
C ILE A 110 19.80 -7.57 -10.69
N THR A 111 20.10 -8.74 -10.11
CA THR A 111 20.83 -9.82 -10.79
C THR A 111 20.13 -10.25 -12.07
N ALA A 112 18.80 -10.27 -12.09
CA ALA A 112 17.99 -10.57 -13.28
C ALA A 112 17.95 -9.41 -14.31
N GLY A 113 18.57 -8.26 -14.03
CA GLY A 113 18.72 -7.15 -14.96
C GLY A 113 17.73 -5.98 -14.75
N ALA A 114 16.94 -5.95 -13.69
CA ALA A 114 16.21 -4.76 -13.30
C ALA A 114 17.18 -3.70 -12.75
N LYS A 115 16.93 -2.41 -13.00
CA LYS A 115 17.80 -1.33 -12.51
C LYS A 115 17.52 -0.98 -11.05
N LYS A 116 16.25 -1.08 -10.62
CA LYS A 116 15.78 -0.78 -9.27
C LYS A 116 14.68 -1.77 -8.86
N VAL A 117 14.37 -1.82 -7.55
CA VAL A 117 13.30 -2.67 -7.00
C VAL A 117 12.42 -1.87 -6.04
N VAL A 118 11.11 -1.99 -6.19
CA VAL A 118 10.11 -1.48 -5.26
C VAL A 118 9.37 -2.64 -4.61
N LEU A 119 9.48 -2.75 -3.28
CA LEU A 119 8.78 -3.76 -2.49
C LEU A 119 7.36 -3.29 -2.16
N THR A 120 6.36 -4.13 -2.37
CA THR A 120 4.95 -3.84 -2.02
C THR A 120 4.57 -4.29 -0.62
N GLY A 121 5.50 -4.24 0.31
CA GLY A 121 5.29 -4.58 1.72
C GLY A 121 6.40 -4.01 2.58
N PRO A 122 6.20 -3.96 3.90
CA PRO A 122 7.22 -3.46 4.83
C PRO A 122 8.49 -4.29 4.73
N SER A 123 9.64 -3.62 4.62
CA SER A 123 10.93 -4.30 4.65
C SER A 123 11.15 -5.01 5.98
N LYS A 124 11.79 -6.19 5.92
CA LYS A 124 12.11 -7.01 7.10
C LYS A 124 13.52 -6.75 7.65
N ASP A 125 14.26 -5.85 7.02
CA ASP A 125 15.61 -5.45 7.37
C ASP A 125 15.76 -3.91 7.37
N ALA A 126 16.96 -3.40 7.10
CA ALA A 126 17.25 -1.97 7.01
C ALA A 126 16.88 -1.33 5.66
N THR A 127 16.31 -2.08 4.70
CA THR A 127 15.85 -1.51 3.43
C THR A 127 14.91 -0.32 3.68
N PRO A 128 15.20 0.86 3.12
CA PRO A 128 14.45 2.06 3.43
C PRO A 128 13.00 1.99 2.93
N MET A 129 12.10 2.52 3.75
CA MET A 129 10.69 2.64 3.43
C MET A 129 10.35 4.07 3.09
N PHE A 130 9.52 4.24 2.05
CA PHE A 130 9.05 5.55 1.60
C PHE A 130 7.53 5.59 1.54
N VAL A 131 6.96 6.71 1.98
CA VAL A 131 5.53 6.99 1.91
C VAL A 131 5.34 8.33 1.22
N ASN A 132 4.51 8.36 0.19
CA ASN A 132 4.20 9.56 -0.56
C ASN A 132 3.64 10.65 0.36
N GLY A 133 4.04 11.91 0.14
CA GLY A 133 3.70 13.05 0.98
C GLY A 133 4.46 13.09 2.32
N VAL A 134 5.16 12.01 2.72
CA VAL A 134 5.84 11.94 4.02
C VAL A 134 7.35 12.11 3.88
N ASN A 135 8.04 11.28 3.12
CA ASN A 135 9.51 11.24 3.08
C ASN A 135 10.11 10.92 1.70
N PHE A 136 9.40 11.12 0.60
CA PHE A 136 9.99 10.95 -0.74
C PHE A 136 11.21 11.84 -0.96
N ASP A 137 11.25 13.01 -0.31
CA ASP A 137 12.39 13.94 -0.32
C ASP A 137 13.67 13.36 0.31
N LYS A 138 13.57 12.24 1.02
CA LYS A 138 14.72 11.54 1.62
C LYS A 138 15.28 10.43 0.73
N TYR A 139 14.68 10.20 -0.44
CA TYR A 139 15.24 9.25 -1.39
C TYR A 139 16.56 9.79 -1.96
N ALA A 140 17.60 8.97 -1.90
CA ALA A 140 18.96 9.33 -2.27
C ALA A 140 19.59 8.32 -3.25
N GLY A 141 18.75 7.73 -4.14
CA GLY A 141 19.24 6.85 -5.21
C GLY A 141 19.35 5.37 -4.82
N GLN A 142 18.82 4.92 -3.70
CA GLN A 142 18.84 3.51 -3.29
C GLN A 142 18.29 2.59 -4.38
N ASP A 143 18.89 1.40 -4.54
CA ASP A 143 18.49 0.44 -5.58
C ASP A 143 17.23 -0.32 -5.21
N ILE A 144 17.03 -0.56 -3.91
CA ILE A 144 15.92 -1.32 -3.37
C ILE A 144 15.23 -0.47 -2.31
N VAL A 145 13.94 -0.25 -2.48
CA VAL A 145 13.10 0.54 -1.58
C VAL A 145 11.78 -0.15 -1.31
N SER A 146 11.14 0.18 -0.21
CA SER A 146 9.83 -0.36 0.16
C SER A 146 8.78 0.76 0.20
N ASN A 147 7.58 0.46 -0.30
CA ASN A 147 6.40 1.33 -0.17
C ASN A 147 5.70 1.17 1.20
N ALA A 148 6.36 0.57 2.19
CA ALA A 148 5.78 0.26 3.50
C ALA A 148 4.47 -0.58 3.40
N SER A 149 3.56 -0.49 4.38
CA SER A 149 2.25 -1.13 4.33
C SER A 149 1.14 -0.17 3.93
N CYS A 150 -0.02 -0.70 3.52
CA CYS A 150 -1.22 0.10 3.27
C CYS A 150 -1.64 0.92 4.50
N THR A 151 -1.60 0.31 5.69
CA THR A 151 -1.91 0.99 6.95
C THR A 151 -0.89 2.10 7.26
N THR A 152 0.40 1.89 6.99
CA THR A 152 1.42 2.94 7.17
C THR A 152 1.18 4.09 6.19
N ASN A 153 0.76 3.80 4.96
CA ASN A 153 0.41 4.82 3.96
C ASN A 153 -0.84 5.63 4.35
N CYS A 154 -1.76 5.06 5.13
CA CYS A 154 -2.88 5.82 5.69
C CYS A 154 -2.45 6.66 6.91
N LEU A 155 -1.77 6.03 7.85
CA LEU A 155 -1.45 6.64 9.14
C LEU A 155 -0.40 7.75 9.03
N ALA A 156 0.67 7.56 8.25
CA ALA A 156 1.81 8.47 8.25
C ALA A 156 1.50 9.88 7.70
N PRO A 157 0.73 10.06 6.60
CA PRO A 157 0.32 11.38 6.14
C PRO A 157 -0.51 12.14 7.17
N LEU A 158 -1.52 11.49 7.76
CA LEU A 158 -2.35 12.06 8.82
C LEU A 158 -1.49 12.46 10.03
N ALA A 159 -0.65 11.55 10.52
CA ALA A 159 0.22 11.80 11.67
C ALA A 159 1.22 12.93 11.40
N LYS A 160 1.74 13.05 10.17
CA LYS A 160 2.65 14.14 9.78
C LYS A 160 1.97 15.50 9.87
N VAL A 161 0.75 15.65 9.35
CA VAL A 161 0.00 16.91 9.41
C VAL A 161 -0.23 17.31 10.87
N ILE A 162 -0.74 16.39 11.69
CA ILE A 162 -1.00 16.63 13.10
C ILE A 162 0.27 16.96 13.87
N HIS A 163 1.34 16.19 13.66
CA HIS A 163 2.60 16.41 14.37
C HIS A 163 3.24 17.75 14.00
N ASN A 164 3.25 18.10 12.73
CA ASN A 164 3.84 19.36 12.28
C ASN A 164 3.15 20.58 12.84
N LYS A 165 1.82 20.55 13.00
CA LYS A 165 1.02 21.68 13.47
C LYS A 165 0.90 21.74 14.99
N PHE A 166 0.52 20.62 15.59
CA PHE A 166 0.13 20.58 17.00
C PHE A 166 1.13 19.80 17.87
N GLY A 167 2.04 19.04 17.27
CA GLY A 167 2.90 18.09 17.99
C GLY A 167 2.12 16.85 18.45
N ILE A 168 2.70 15.69 18.31
CA ILE A 168 2.20 14.45 18.93
C ILE A 168 3.14 14.07 20.05
N LYS A 169 2.62 13.98 21.27
CA LYS A 169 3.33 13.54 22.45
C LYS A 169 3.45 12.01 22.44
N ASP A 170 2.32 11.34 22.34
CA ASP A 170 2.16 9.90 22.22
C ASP A 170 0.79 9.54 21.62
N GLY A 171 0.61 8.28 21.22
CA GLY A 171 -0.67 7.83 20.69
C GLY A 171 -0.75 6.32 20.47
N LEU A 172 -2.00 5.86 20.40
CA LEU A 172 -2.36 4.50 20.04
C LEU A 172 -3.17 4.49 18.76
N MET A 173 -2.82 3.57 17.86
CA MET A 173 -3.53 3.35 16.61
C MET A 173 -4.22 1.99 16.64
N THR A 174 -5.48 1.97 16.28
CA THR A 174 -6.18 0.74 15.92
C THR A 174 -6.58 0.81 14.45
N THR A 175 -6.22 -0.21 13.68
CA THR A 175 -6.83 -0.35 12.35
C THR A 175 -7.91 -1.41 12.38
N VAL A 176 -9.12 -1.05 11.95
CA VAL A 176 -10.17 -2.03 11.62
C VAL A 176 -9.98 -2.35 10.15
N HIS A 177 -9.45 -3.55 9.87
CA HIS A 177 -8.88 -3.88 8.58
C HIS A 177 -9.70 -4.95 7.85
N ALA A 178 -9.94 -4.72 6.58
CA ALA A 178 -10.57 -5.69 5.68
C ALA A 178 -9.79 -7.01 5.63
N THR A 179 -10.44 -8.06 5.16
CA THR A 179 -9.82 -9.39 4.96
C THR A 179 -8.71 -9.31 3.92
N THR A 180 -7.67 -10.13 4.12
CA THR A 180 -6.55 -10.24 3.19
C THR A 180 -6.28 -11.71 2.85
N ALA A 181 -5.60 -11.95 1.74
CA ALA A 181 -5.32 -13.29 1.23
C ALA A 181 -4.53 -14.22 2.20
N THR A 182 -3.94 -13.67 3.25
CA THR A 182 -3.23 -14.46 4.27
C THR A 182 -4.14 -15.07 5.33
N GLN A 183 -5.40 -14.62 5.41
CA GLN A 183 -6.37 -15.13 6.38
C GLN A 183 -7.00 -16.44 5.88
N LYS A 184 -7.54 -17.22 6.82
CA LYS A 184 -8.23 -18.49 6.52
C LYS A 184 -9.70 -18.24 6.23
N THR A 185 -10.25 -18.91 5.22
CA THR A 185 -11.68 -18.86 4.91
C THR A 185 -12.51 -19.51 6.02
N VAL A 186 -12.04 -20.67 6.52
CA VAL A 186 -12.58 -21.42 7.66
C VAL A 186 -11.49 -21.68 8.67
N ASP A 187 -11.84 -22.11 9.89
CA ASP A 187 -10.85 -22.44 10.92
C ASP A 187 -9.81 -23.45 10.37
N GLY A 188 -8.54 -23.08 10.48
CA GLY A 188 -7.43 -23.89 9.99
C GLY A 188 -6.13 -23.61 10.74
N PRO A 189 -5.14 -24.50 10.63
CA PRO A 189 -3.90 -24.38 11.39
C PRO A 189 -3.12 -23.11 11.02
N SER A 190 -2.62 -22.42 12.04
CA SER A 190 -1.74 -21.26 11.94
C SER A 190 -0.69 -21.33 13.05
N ALA A 191 0.55 -21.66 12.69
CA ALA A 191 1.61 -21.93 13.67
C ALA A 191 2.11 -20.64 14.38
N LYS A 192 2.08 -19.51 13.71
CA LYS A 192 2.63 -18.23 14.22
C LYS A 192 1.58 -17.35 14.91
N ASP A 193 0.37 -17.38 14.42
CA ASP A 193 -0.75 -16.56 14.91
C ASP A 193 -2.02 -17.44 14.95
N TRP A 194 -2.34 -17.94 16.11
CA TRP A 194 -3.51 -18.82 16.29
C TRP A 194 -4.81 -18.11 15.96
N ARG A 195 -4.93 -16.82 16.28
CA ARG A 195 -6.11 -16.01 15.94
C ARG A 195 -6.25 -15.85 14.42
N GLY A 196 -5.14 -15.68 13.70
CA GLY A 196 -5.11 -15.62 12.23
C GLY A 196 -5.50 -16.96 11.56
N GLY A 197 -5.57 -18.07 12.31
CA GLY A 197 -6.09 -19.35 11.84
C GLY A 197 -7.63 -19.47 11.88
N ARG A 198 -8.35 -18.48 12.47
CA ARG A 198 -9.80 -18.51 12.57
C ARG A 198 -10.46 -17.99 11.30
N GLY A 199 -11.67 -18.48 11.02
CA GLY A 199 -12.43 -18.13 9.82
C GLY A 199 -12.70 -16.63 9.70
N ALA A 200 -12.21 -16.03 8.62
CA ALA A 200 -12.23 -14.58 8.41
C ALA A 200 -13.64 -14.03 8.14
N SER A 201 -14.54 -14.84 7.61
CA SER A 201 -15.88 -14.41 7.19
C SER A 201 -16.88 -14.21 8.33
N GLN A 202 -16.54 -14.61 9.56
CA GLN A 202 -17.49 -14.63 10.68
C GLN A 202 -16.91 -14.16 12.02
N ASN A 203 -15.67 -13.65 12.02
CA ASN A 203 -14.99 -13.25 13.25
C ASN A 203 -14.43 -11.83 13.19
N ILE A 204 -14.41 -11.16 14.33
CA ILE A 204 -13.53 -10.01 14.59
C ILE A 204 -12.25 -10.58 15.18
N ILE A 205 -11.12 -10.44 14.46
CA ILE A 205 -9.86 -11.10 14.80
C ILE A 205 -8.82 -10.05 15.21
N PRO A 206 -8.48 -9.97 16.53
CA PRO A 206 -7.35 -9.14 16.97
C PRO A 206 -6.04 -9.66 16.36
N SER A 207 -5.23 -8.76 15.82
CA SER A 207 -3.95 -9.08 15.18
C SER A 207 -2.90 -8.03 15.53
N SER A 208 -1.65 -8.45 15.62
CA SER A 208 -0.54 -7.51 15.74
C SER A 208 -0.32 -6.79 14.40
N THR A 209 0.15 -5.54 14.48
CA THR A 209 0.60 -4.79 13.31
C THR A 209 1.86 -3.99 13.63
N GLY A 210 2.78 -3.98 12.68
CA GLY A 210 3.98 -3.13 12.73
C GLY A 210 3.76 -1.72 12.14
N ALA A 211 2.55 -1.42 11.64
CA ALA A 211 2.30 -0.20 10.88
C ALA A 211 2.56 1.09 11.68
N ALA A 212 2.11 1.15 12.94
CA ALA A 212 2.34 2.32 13.79
C ALA A 212 3.83 2.52 14.12
N LYS A 213 4.56 1.42 14.37
CA LYS A 213 6.02 1.49 14.57
C LYS A 213 6.76 1.88 13.28
N ALA A 214 6.25 1.48 12.13
CA ALA A 214 6.82 1.84 10.83
C ALA A 214 6.69 3.34 10.54
N VAL A 215 5.71 4.04 11.13
CA VAL A 215 5.62 5.51 11.03
C VAL A 215 6.90 6.15 11.58
N GLY A 216 7.45 5.67 12.70
CA GLY A 216 8.71 6.18 13.24
C GLY A 216 9.93 5.98 12.31
N LYS A 217 9.86 5.04 11.35
CA LYS A 217 10.92 4.85 10.35
C LYS A 217 10.81 5.86 9.20
N VAL A 218 9.59 6.20 8.78
CA VAL A 218 9.35 7.15 7.67
C VAL A 218 9.22 8.60 8.17
N LEU A 219 8.89 8.79 9.45
CA LEU A 219 8.81 10.08 10.13
C LEU A 219 9.54 9.99 11.48
N PRO A 220 10.87 10.15 11.51
CA PRO A 220 11.69 9.91 12.70
C PRO A 220 11.30 10.70 13.97
N ALA A 221 10.67 11.87 13.80
CA ALA A 221 10.14 12.67 14.91
C ALA A 221 9.07 11.93 15.74
N LEU A 222 8.43 10.90 15.16
CA LEU A 222 7.43 10.07 15.85
C LEU A 222 7.99 8.70 16.29
N ASN A 223 9.29 8.49 16.20
CA ASN A 223 9.88 7.23 16.66
C ASN A 223 9.65 7.02 18.16
N GLY A 224 9.08 5.86 18.52
CA GLY A 224 8.73 5.53 19.89
C GLY A 224 7.47 6.21 20.46
N LYS A 225 6.84 7.14 19.72
CA LYS A 225 5.64 7.85 20.17
C LYS A 225 4.33 7.14 19.79
N LEU A 226 4.34 6.29 18.77
CA LEU A 226 3.16 5.58 18.27
C LEU A 226 3.33 4.06 18.35
N THR A 227 2.29 3.38 18.80
CA THR A 227 2.14 1.92 18.67
C THR A 227 0.68 1.60 18.37
N GLY A 228 0.37 0.33 18.07
CA GLY A 228 -1.01 -0.03 17.73
C GLY A 228 -1.23 -1.49 17.43
N MET A 229 -2.48 -1.80 17.10
CA MET A 229 -2.95 -3.13 16.77
C MET A 229 -3.97 -3.09 15.61
N ALA A 230 -4.37 -4.26 15.15
CA ALA A 230 -5.41 -4.40 14.13
C ALA A 230 -6.57 -5.26 14.65
N PHE A 231 -7.78 -4.95 14.22
CA PHE A 231 -8.90 -5.89 14.17
C PHE A 231 -9.16 -6.25 12.71
N ARG A 232 -9.11 -7.55 12.38
CA ARG A 232 -9.57 -8.03 11.08
C ARG A 232 -11.06 -8.28 11.15
N VAL A 233 -11.81 -7.76 10.17
CA VAL A 233 -13.27 -7.84 10.10
C VAL A 233 -13.71 -8.43 8.76
N PRO A 234 -14.94 -9.01 8.67
CA PRO A 234 -15.45 -9.67 7.46
C PRO A 234 -15.88 -8.65 6.38
N THR A 235 -15.02 -7.72 6.00
CA THR A 235 -15.23 -6.82 4.87
C THR A 235 -14.25 -7.14 3.75
N ALA A 236 -14.68 -7.02 2.50
CA ALA A 236 -13.89 -7.42 1.35
C ALA A 236 -12.71 -6.48 1.08
N ASN A 237 -12.93 -5.18 1.26
CA ASN A 237 -11.95 -4.12 1.00
C ASN A 237 -12.33 -2.88 1.81
N VAL A 238 -11.46 -1.91 1.81
CA VAL A 238 -11.47 -0.66 2.59
C VAL A 238 -11.35 -0.91 4.09
N SER A 239 -10.34 -0.32 4.64
CA SER A 239 -9.98 -0.37 6.05
C SER A 239 -10.02 1.04 6.65
N VAL A 240 -9.98 1.13 7.97
CA VAL A 240 -9.98 2.41 8.68
C VAL A 240 -8.86 2.43 9.73
N VAL A 241 -8.21 3.56 9.85
CA VAL A 241 -7.31 3.92 10.96
C VAL A 241 -8.10 4.72 11.99
N ASP A 242 -8.10 4.27 13.22
CA ASP A 242 -8.48 4.99 14.43
C ASP A 242 -7.18 5.40 15.13
N LEU A 243 -6.85 6.69 15.09
CA LEU A 243 -5.66 7.26 15.72
C LEU A 243 -6.08 8.09 16.94
N THR A 244 -5.80 7.59 18.14
CA THR A 244 -6.00 8.34 19.38
C THR A 244 -4.65 8.89 19.86
N VAL A 245 -4.54 10.22 19.99
CA VAL A 245 -3.28 10.90 20.33
C VAL A 245 -3.45 11.94 21.43
N ASN A 246 -2.36 12.10 22.20
CA ASN A 246 -2.13 13.28 23.01
C ASN A 246 -1.30 14.30 22.21
N LEU A 247 -1.84 15.53 22.07
CA LEU A 247 -1.16 16.64 21.42
C LEU A 247 -0.19 17.34 22.39
N GLU A 248 0.87 17.94 21.85
CA GLU A 248 1.77 18.81 22.62
C GLU A 248 1.19 20.21 22.79
N LYS A 249 0.45 20.71 21.80
CA LYS A 249 -0.22 22.00 21.80
C LYS A 249 -1.73 21.80 21.80
N PRO A 250 -2.47 22.48 22.67
CA PRO A 250 -3.93 22.39 22.68
C PRO A 250 -4.50 22.93 21.37
N ALA A 251 -5.56 22.28 20.89
CA ALA A 251 -6.31 22.69 19.70
C ALA A 251 -7.75 22.21 19.81
N THR A 252 -8.68 23.00 19.35
CA THR A 252 -10.06 22.55 19.17
C THR A 252 -10.15 21.52 18.04
N TYR A 253 -11.15 20.64 18.10
CA TYR A 253 -11.38 19.68 17.02
C TYR A 253 -11.59 20.35 15.66
N ALA A 254 -12.27 21.52 15.65
CA ALA A 254 -12.49 22.33 14.45
C ALA A 254 -11.17 22.83 13.84
N GLU A 255 -10.21 23.27 14.65
CA GLU A 255 -8.88 23.68 14.18
C GLU A 255 -8.09 22.50 13.59
N ILE A 256 -8.23 21.31 14.19
CA ILE A 256 -7.63 20.08 13.68
C ILE A 256 -8.21 19.72 12.31
N CYS A 257 -9.55 19.71 12.18
CA CYS A 257 -10.22 19.46 10.91
C CYS A 257 -9.82 20.48 9.83
N ALA A 258 -9.77 21.77 10.19
CA ALA A 258 -9.36 22.82 9.25
C ALA A 258 -7.93 22.64 8.75
N GLU A 259 -6.98 22.26 9.61
CA GLU A 259 -5.60 22.02 9.21
C GLU A 259 -5.47 20.78 8.31
N ILE A 260 -6.19 19.68 8.61
CA ILE A 260 -6.19 18.49 7.77
C ILE A 260 -6.79 18.80 6.40
N LYS A 261 -7.92 19.54 6.35
CA LYS A 261 -8.54 19.98 5.10
C LYS A 261 -7.58 20.82 4.27
N ARG A 262 -6.95 21.83 4.90
CA ARG A 262 -5.93 22.65 4.24
C ARG A 262 -4.80 21.80 3.65
N ALA A 263 -4.28 20.85 4.41
CA ALA A 263 -3.19 19.98 3.95
C ALA A 263 -3.63 19.08 2.78
N SER A 264 -4.86 18.54 2.81
CA SER A 264 -5.40 17.70 1.74
C SER A 264 -5.58 18.45 0.42
N GLU A 265 -5.85 19.74 0.48
CA GLU A 265 -6.00 20.59 -0.70
C GLU A 265 -4.66 21.13 -1.25
N ASN A 266 -3.59 21.05 -0.47
CA ASN A 266 -2.27 21.61 -0.78
C ASN A 266 -1.18 20.53 -0.83
N GLU A 267 -0.28 20.48 0.16
CA GLU A 267 0.94 19.65 0.16
C GLU A 267 0.69 18.14 0.24
N MET A 268 -0.52 17.74 0.66
CA MET A 268 -0.94 16.33 0.73
C MET A 268 -1.95 15.95 -0.36
N LYS A 269 -2.16 16.80 -1.34
CA LYS A 269 -3.11 16.56 -2.43
C LYS A 269 -2.81 15.25 -3.15
N GLY A 270 -3.85 14.40 -3.33
CA GLY A 270 -3.75 13.07 -3.93
C GLY A 270 -3.17 11.99 -3.00
N VAL A 271 -2.81 12.34 -1.76
CA VAL A 271 -2.38 11.40 -0.72
C VAL A 271 -3.38 11.40 0.43
N LEU A 272 -3.69 12.58 0.95
CA LEU A 272 -4.67 12.81 2.02
C LEU A 272 -5.94 13.39 1.40
N GLY A 273 -7.07 12.71 1.63
CA GLY A 273 -8.41 13.20 1.33
C GLY A 273 -9.09 13.73 2.58
N TYR A 274 -10.26 14.33 2.40
CA TYR A 274 -11.07 14.90 3.49
C TYR A 274 -12.55 14.75 3.16
N THR A 275 -13.36 14.33 4.13
CA THR A 275 -14.82 14.27 4.02
C THR A 275 -15.50 14.75 5.28
N GLU A 276 -16.70 15.34 5.11
CA GLU A 276 -17.65 15.71 6.15
C GLU A 276 -18.96 14.92 6.01
N ASP A 277 -19.06 14.07 4.98
CA ASP A 277 -20.24 13.26 4.70
C ASP A 277 -20.36 12.08 5.67
N ALA A 278 -21.58 11.59 5.87
CA ALA A 278 -21.87 10.41 6.66
C ALA A 278 -21.58 9.15 5.83
N VAL A 279 -20.31 8.78 5.74
CA VAL A 279 -19.79 7.70 4.89
C VAL A 279 -19.52 6.41 5.63
N VAL A 280 -19.41 5.32 4.88
CA VAL A 280 -18.99 3.98 5.35
C VAL A 280 -17.89 3.43 4.43
N SER A 281 -17.28 2.31 4.82
CA SER A 281 -16.12 1.75 4.11
C SER A 281 -16.30 1.57 2.61
N THR A 282 -17.47 1.10 2.15
CA THR A 282 -17.71 0.82 0.72
C THR A 282 -17.72 2.05 -0.17
N ASP A 283 -17.95 3.25 0.39
CA ASP A 283 -17.92 4.51 -0.34
C ASP A 283 -16.52 4.86 -0.86
N PHE A 284 -15.49 4.23 -0.27
CA PHE A 284 -14.09 4.42 -0.64
C PHE A 284 -13.51 3.30 -1.50
N ASN A 285 -14.34 2.36 -1.99
CA ASN A 285 -13.86 1.38 -2.95
C ASN A 285 -13.37 2.08 -4.23
N GLY A 286 -12.11 1.83 -4.59
CA GLY A 286 -11.46 2.46 -5.73
C GLY A 286 -10.83 3.83 -5.42
N ALA A 287 -10.87 4.33 -4.18
CA ALA A 287 -10.21 5.56 -3.79
C ALA A 287 -8.68 5.46 -4.00
N VAL A 288 -8.11 6.49 -4.61
CA VAL A 288 -6.67 6.55 -4.93
C VAL A 288 -5.84 7.21 -3.84
N GLU A 289 -6.47 8.03 -2.99
CA GLU A 289 -5.88 8.55 -1.77
C GLU A 289 -5.68 7.41 -0.77
N THR A 290 -4.55 7.42 -0.08
CA THR A 290 -4.24 6.39 0.92
C THR A 290 -4.69 6.75 2.33
N SER A 291 -5.27 7.93 2.54
CA SER A 291 -5.72 8.41 3.84
C SER A 291 -6.84 9.43 3.64
N VAL A 292 -8.11 9.03 3.76
CA VAL A 292 -9.24 9.96 3.66
C VAL A 292 -9.76 10.25 5.06
N PHE A 293 -9.43 11.43 5.57
CA PHE A 293 -9.85 11.85 6.90
C PHE A 293 -11.37 12.10 6.97
N ASP A 294 -12.01 11.48 7.95
CA ASP A 294 -13.43 11.61 8.23
C ASP A 294 -13.63 12.59 9.40
N ALA A 295 -13.98 13.80 9.07
CA ALA A 295 -14.16 14.87 10.06
C ALA A 295 -15.38 14.65 10.97
N ALA A 296 -16.38 13.90 10.49
CA ALA A 296 -17.59 13.61 11.26
C ALA A 296 -17.44 12.44 12.23
N ALA A 297 -16.48 11.53 11.99
CA ALA A 297 -16.29 10.33 12.80
C ALA A 297 -15.31 10.51 13.97
N GLY A 298 -14.50 11.56 13.99
CA GLY A 298 -13.54 11.81 15.07
C GLY A 298 -14.16 12.53 16.26
N ILE A 299 -13.47 12.54 17.38
CA ILE A 299 -13.89 13.20 18.63
C ILE A 299 -12.69 13.78 19.40
N ALA A 300 -12.92 14.87 20.11
CA ALA A 300 -12.00 15.39 21.11
C ALA A 300 -12.59 15.18 22.51
N LEU A 301 -11.82 14.58 23.42
CA LEU A 301 -12.18 14.49 24.83
C LEU A 301 -11.73 15.75 25.57
N THR A 302 -10.56 16.27 25.20
CA THR A 302 -10.00 17.55 25.69
C THR A 302 -9.30 18.23 24.51
N ASP A 303 -8.83 19.45 24.69
CA ASP A 303 -8.07 20.19 23.66
C ASP A 303 -6.74 19.52 23.30
N THR A 304 -6.30 18.52 24.06
CA THR A 304 -5.05 17.78 23.80
C THR A 304 -5.23 16.29 23.60
N PHE A 305 -6.42 15.72 23.85
CA PHE A 305 -6.67 14.28 23.70
C PHE A 305 -7.79 14.04 22.69
N VAL A 306 -7.40 13.53 21.53
CA VAL A 306 -8.27 13.44 20.35
C VAL A 306 -8.20 12.08 19.69
N LYS A 307 -9.32 11.69 19.09
CA LYS A 307 -9.46 10.53 18.23
C LYS A 307 -9.72 10.99 16.80
N LEU A 308 -8.91 10.53 15.87
CA LEU A 308 -8.95 10.86 14.46
C LEU A 308 -9.22 9.60 13.64
N VAL A 309 -10.11 9.69 12.67
CA VAL A 309 -10.53 8.56 11.83
C VAL A 309 -10.13 8.82 10.39
N SER A 310 -9.51 7.83 9.75
CA SER A 310 -9.14 7.94 8.33
C SER A 310 -9.35 6.63 7.59
N TRP A 311 -10.05 6.69 6.45
CA TRP A 311 -10.37 5.58 5.57
C TRP A 311 -9.27 5.36 4.54
N TYR A 312 -9.11 4.12 4.08
CA TYR A 312 -8.21 3.81 2.98
C TYR A 312 -8.64 2.54 2.23
N ASP A 313 -8.66 2.63 0.90
CA ASP A 313 -8.70 1.43 0.07
C ASP A 313 -7.33 0.76 0.15
N ASN A 314 -7.26 -0.35 0.90
CA ASN A 314 -6.00 -1.04 1.19
C ASN A 314 -5.40 -1.75 -0.03
N GLU A 315 -6.10 -1.80 -1.15
CA GLU A 315 -5.66 -2.36 -2.43
C GLU A 315 -5.41 -1.25 -3.47
N THR A 316 -6.44 -0.49 -3.86
CA THR A 316 -6.34 0.52 -4.93
C THR A 316 -5.48 1.71 -4.53
N GLY A 317 -5.76 2.33 -3.40
CA GLY A 317 -4.99 3.48 -2.92
C GLY A 317 -3.51 3.12 -2.74
N TYR A 318 -3.25 2.00 -2.08
CA TYR A 318 -1.90 1.49 -1.88
C TYR A 318 -1.17 1.20 -3.21
N SER A 319 -1.83 0.53 -4.17
CA SER A 319 -1.23 0.18 -5.45
C SER A 319 -0.89 1.40 -6.30
N ASN A 320 -1.72 2.46 -6.25
CA ASN A 320 -1.40 3.73 -6.88
C ASN A 320 -0.13 4.37 -6.27
N LYS A 321 0.05 4.29 -4.94
CA LYS A 321 1.27 4.83 -4.29
C LYS A 321 2.51 3.98 -4.57
N VAL A 322 2.37 2.68 -4.84
CA VAL A 322 3.47 1.87 -5.40
C VAL A 322 3.93 2.46 -6.73
N LEU A 323 3.00 2.81 -7.63
CA LEU A 323 3.35 3.41 -8.93
C LEU A 323 3.91 4.84 -8.79
N ASP A 324 3.43 5.62 -7.82
CA ASP A 324 4.00 6.93 -7.51
C ASP A 324 5.45 6.80 -7.01
N LEU A 325 5.75 5.80 -6.17
CA LEU A 325 7.12 5.52 -5.74
C LEU A 325 8.00 5.03 -6.90
N VAL A 326 7.47 4.19 -7.79
CA VAL A 326 8.16 3.78 -9.03
C VAL A 326 8.55 5.00 -9.85
N ALA A 327 7.62 5.91 -10.10
CA ALA A 327 7.87 7.13 -10.86
C ALA A 327 8.91 8.04 -10.16
N HIS A 328 8.80 8.19 -8.84
CA HIS A 328 9.74 8.97 -8.05
C HIS A 328 11.18 8.42 -8.12
N VAL A 329 11.33 7.10 -7.92
CA VAL A 329 12.63 6.39 -7.97
C VAL A 329 13.26 6.49 -9.35
N TYR A 330 12.46 6.34 -10.41
CA TYR A 330 12.96 6.42 -11.79
C TYR A 330 13.42 7.84 -12.17
N ASN A 331 12.69 8.87 -11.76
CA ASN A 331 12.96 10.26 -12.12
C ASN A 331 14.03 10.93 -11.26
N TYR A 332 14.55 10.25 -10.26
CA TYR A 332 15.61 10.78 -9.39
C TYR A 332 16.91 10.95 -10.18
N LYS A 333 17.48 12.17 -10.14
CA LYS A 333 18.68 12.53 -10.93
C LYS A 333 19.95 12.69 -10.09
N GLY A 334 19.89 12.42 -8.77
CA GLY A 334 21.03 12.58 -7.85
C GLY A 334 21.20 14.02 -7.38
#